data_df536871cfe172998adb427994bb9c4c
#
_entry.id   df536871cfe172998adb427994bb9c4c
#
_cell.length_a   1.000
_cell.length_b   1.000
_cell.length_c   1.000
_cell.angle_alpha   90.00
_cell.angle_beta   90.00
_cell.angle_gamma   90.00
#
_symmetry.space_group_name_H-M   'P 1'
#
loop_
_entity.id
_entity.type
_entity.pdbx_description
1 polymer ?
#
loop_
_entity_poly.entity_id
_entity_poly.type
_entity_poly.pdbx_seq_one_letter_code
_entity_poly.pdbx_strand_id
1 'polypeptide(L)'
;MPAIRVLLLPKDTNAYGTIFGGVILSNIDLASAVEARKLGVHRFVTKAMREVEFHEPVYVGDLVDFYTETLRVGRTSVTVRVLVEAERWNAAPSAANAGHGERVKVTEAEVVLVAVDAKGRPVPIRPEVRV
;
A
#
# COMPACT_ATOMS: atom_id res chain seq x y z
N MET A 1 1.29 5.39 11.77
CA MET A 1 1.43 6.35 10.66
C MET A 1 1.47 5.61 9.33
N PRO A 2 0.60 5.94 8.39
CA PRO A 2 0.62 5.27 7.09
C PRO A 2 1.85 5.67 6.28
N ALA A 3 2.29 4.78 5.39
CA ALA A 3 3.33 5.10 4.43
C ALA A 3 2.81 6.05 3.35
N ILE A 4 1.56 5.88 2.96
CA ILE A 4 0.88 6.72 1.96
C ILE A 4 -0.54 6.99 2.43
N ARG A 5 -1.00 8.20 2.18
CA ARG A 5 -2.39 8.61 2.42
C ARG A 5 -2.89 9.30 1.16
N VAL A 6 -4.04 8.86 0.65
CA VAL A 6 -4.57 9.33 -0.63
C VAL A 6 -6.05 9.69 -0.49
N LEU A 7 -6.40 10.86 -1.00
CA LEU A 7 -7.81 11.24 -1.18
C LEU A 7 -8.25 10.82 -2.58
N LEU A 8 -9.29 10.02 -2.66
CA LEU A 8 -9.72 9.46 -3.94
C LEU A 8 -10.74 10.36 -4.63
N LEU A 9 -10.54 10.54 -5.91
CA LEU A 9 -11.21 11.55 -6.72
C LEU A 9 -12.06 10.88 -7.82
N PRO A 10 -12.99 11.64 -8.45
CA PRO A 10 -13.81 11.08 -9.54
C PRO A 10 -13.01 10.44 -10.66
N LYS A 11 -11.82 10.95 -10.97
CA LYS A 11 -10.98 10.38 -12.03
C LYS A 11 -10.53 8.95 -11.74
N ASP A 12 -10.66 8.51 -10.48
CA ASP A 12 -10.20 7.19 -10.03
C ASP A 12 -11.31 6.14 -10.09
N THR A 13 -12.49 6.50 -10.59
CA THR A 13 -13.64 5.61 -10.58
C THR A 13 -13.67 4.63 -11.75
N ASN A 14 -14.34 3.51 -11.53
CA ASN A 14 -14.69 2.56 -12.57
C ASN A 14 -16.08 2.88 -13.15
N ALA A 15 -16.58 2.00 -14.05
CA ALA A 15 -17.88 2.19 -14.70
C ALA A 15 -19.06 2.10 -13.71
N TYR A 16 -18.84 1.59 -12.51
CA TYR A 16 -19.92 1.36 -11.53
C TYR A 16 -19.96 2.43 -10.43
N GLY A 17 -19.10 3.43 -10.51
CA GLY A 17 -19.09 4.52 -9.53
C GLY A 17 -18.26 4.26 -8.27
N THR A 18 -17.62 3.12 -8.18
CA THR A 18 -16.66 2.86 -7.10
C THR A 18 -15.25 3.12 -7.62
N ILE A 19 -14.27 3.16 -6.71
CA ILE A 19 -12.88 3.36 -7.10
C ILE A 19 -12.37 2.11 -7.80
N PHE A 20 -11.69 2.32 -8.93
CA PHE A 20 -11.09 1.24 -9.69
C PHE A 20 -10.04 0.51 -8.86
N GLY A 21 -10.16 -0.83 -8.80
CA GLY A 21 -9.25 -1.65 -7.98
C GLY A 21 -7.78 -1.47 -8.33
N GLY A 22 -7.48 -1.18 -9.59
CA GLY A 22 -6.10 -0.92 -10.01
C GLY A 22 -5.49 0.32 -9.37
N VAL A 23 -6.30 1.31 -8.99
CA VAL A 23 -5.81 2.48 -8.25
C VAL A 23 -5.31 2.05 -6.88
N ILE A 24 -6.07 1.19 -6.20
CA ILE A 24 -5.67 0.67 -4.88
C ILE A 24 -4.41 -0.19 -5.03
N LEU A 25 -4.37 -1.07 -6.03
CA LEU A 25 -3.21 -1.93 -6.25
C LEU A 25 -1.94 -1.15 -6.56
N SER A 26 -2.04 -0.08 -7.36
CA SER A 26 -0.87 0.75 -7.68
C SER A 26 -0.35 1.46 -6.43
N ASN A 27 -1.23 1.91 -5.55
CA ASN A 27 -0.82 2.54 -4.30
C ASN A 27 -0.27 1.53 -3.29
N ILE A 28 -0.76 0.30 -3.30
CA ILE A 28 -0.16 -0.78 -2.51
C ILE A 28 1.30 -0.99 -2.95
N ASP A 29 1.52 -1.01 -4.26
CA ASP A 29 2.87 -1.17 -4.81
C ASP A 29 3.78 -0.02 -4.39
N LEU A 30 3.31 1.22 -4.52
CA LEU A 30 4.08 2.40 -4.10
C LEU A 30 4.37 2.37 -2.60
N ALA A 31 3.39 2.02 -1.78
CA ALA A 31 3.57 1.96 -0.33
C ALA A 31 4.64 0.92 0.05
N SER A 32 4.62 -0.23 -0.61
CA SER A 32 5.63 -1.27 -0.35
C SER A 32 7.03 -0.78 -0.72
N ALA A 33 7.14 -0.01 -1.80
CA ALA A 33 8.42 0.56 -2.21
C ALA A 33 8.92 1.60 -1.19
N VAL A 34 8.01 2.39 -0.61
CA VAL A 34 8.36 3.33 0.46
C VAL A 34 8.92 2.58 1.66
N GLU A 35 8.26 1.48 2.04
CA GLU A 35 8.73 0.66 3.16
C GLU A 35 10.11 0.05 2.86
N ALA A 36 10.30 -0.47 1.64
CA ALA A 36 11.55 -1.12 1.25
C ALA A 36 12.75 -0.16 1.31
N ARG A 37 12.53 1.13 1.12
CA ARG A 37 13.59 2.14 1.20
C ARG A 37 14.25 2.22 2.57
N LYS A 38 13.60 1.75 3.60
CA LYS A 38 14.17 1.70 4.95
C LYS A 38 15.38 0.76 5.02
N LEU A 39 15.51 -0.14 4.06
CA LEU A 39 16.63 -1.10 4.01
C LEU A 39 17.89 -0.53 3.37
N GLY A 40 17.86 0.72 2.94
CA GLY A 40 19.01 1.38 2.36
C GLY A 40 18.79 1.81 0.92
N VAL A 41 19.90 2.21 0.28
CA VAL A 41 19.85 2.75 -1.09
C VAL A 41 19.95 1.59 -2.07
N HIS A 42 18.83 1.01 -2.41
CA HIS A 42 18.74 -0.06 -3.40
C HIS A 42 17.68 0.29 -4.43
N ARG A 43 17.83 -0.26 -5.62
CA ARG A 43 16.77 -0.24 -6.61
C ARG A 43 15.92 -1.47 -6.38
N PHE A 44 14.65 -1.28 -6.00
CA PHE A 44 13.73 -2.38 -5.81
C PHE A 44 12.74 -2.45 -6.95
N VAL A 45 12.45 -3.67 -7.39
CA VAL A 45 11.37 -3.93 -8.34
C VAL A 45 10.39 -4.91 -7.71
N THR A 46 9.13 -4.76 -8.05
CA THR A 46 8.08 -5.65 -7.55
C THR A 46 8.14 -6.96 -8.30
N LYS A 47 8.29 -8.06 -7.57
CA LYS A 47 8.29 -9.40 -8.13
C LYS A 47 6.93 -10.04 -8.09
N ALA A 48 6.22 -9.88 -6.99
CA ALA A 48 4.92 -10.52 -6.80
C ALA A 48 4.08 -9.73 -5.82
N MET A 49 2.77 -9.84 -6.00
CA MET A 49 1.79 -9.34 -5.06
C MET A 49 0.86 -10.51 -4.76
N ARG A 50 0.73 -10.87 -3.49
CA ARG A 50 0.05 -12.09 -3.07
C ARG A 50 -1.13 -11.78 -2.17
N GLU A 51 -2.10 -12.69 -2.21
CA GLU A 51 -3.20 -12.72 -1.25
C GLU A 51 -3.96 -11.40 -1.19
N VAL A 52 -4.11 -10.76 -2.37
CA VAL A 52 -4.90 -9.55 -2.45
C VAL A 52 -6.37 -9.93 -2.49
N GLU A 53 -7.11 -9.44 -1.48
CA GLU A 53 -8.53 -9.71 -1.39
C GLU A 53 -9.21 -8.41 -0.98
N PHE A 54 -10.18 -7.97 -1.79
CA PHE A 54 -10.93 -6.74 -1.48
C PHE A 54 -12.14 -7.10 -0.63
N HIS A 55 -12.20 -6.56 0.57
CA HIS A 55 -13.28 -6.81 1.52
C HIS A 55 -14.38 -5.75 1.43
N GLU A 56 -14.02 -4.53 1.04
CA GLU A 56 -14.93 -3.40 0.98
C GLU A 56 -14.64 -2.56 -0.25
N PRO A 57 -15.68 -2.02 -0.91
CA PRO A 57 -15.44 -1.07 -1.99
C PRO A 57 -14.92 0.25 -1.43
N VAL A 58 -14.28 1.02 -2.29
CA VAL A 58 -13.79 2.36 -1.97
C VAL A 58 -14.56 3.35 -2.85
N TYR A 59 -14.91 4.50 -2.28
CA TYR A 59 -15.73 5.49 -2.95
C TYR A 59 -15.00 6.82 -3.12
N VAL A 60 -15.51 7.64 -4.04
CA VAL A 60 -15.02 9.01 -4.19
C VAL A 60 -15.15 9.75 -2.87
N GLY A 61 -14.10 10.47 -2.50
CA GLY A 61 -14.06 11.20 -1.23
C GLY A 61 -13.54 10.40 -0.06
N ASP A 62 -13.34 9.09 -0.22
CA ASP A 62 -12.71 8.30 0.82
C ASP A 62 -11.24 8.70 0.96
N LEU A 63 -10.80 8.82 2.21
CA LEU A 63 -9.39 9.02 2.53
C LEU A 63 -8.80 7.65 2.84
N VAL A 64 -7.84 7.22 2.05
CA VAL A 64 -7.31 5.87 2.12
C VAL A 64 -5.89 5.88 2.66
N ASP A 65 -5.66 5.10 3.69
CA ASP A 65 -4.36 4.96 4.34
C ASP A 65 -3.77 3.59 4.00
N PHE A 66 -2.49 3.61 3.63
CA PHE A 66 -1.72 2.40 3.30
C PHE A 66 -0.64 2.23 4.36
N TYR A 67 -0.86 1.27 5.26
CA TYR A 67 0.08 0.96 6.34
C TYR A 67 0.99 -0.18 5.89
N THR A 68 2.25 -0.08 6.24
CA THR A 68 3.24 -1.05 5.79
C THR A 68 3.99 -1.66 6.96
N GLU A 69 4.39 -2.92 6.77
CA GLU A 69 5.20 -3.66 7.73
C GLU A 69 6.12 -4.60 6.97
N THR A 70 7.41 -4.54 7.26
CA THR A 70 8.34 -5.52 6.70
C THR A 70 8.16 -6.84 7.43
N LEU A 71 7.80 -7.89 6.69
CA LEU A 71 7.62 -9.23 7.26
C LEU A 71 8.90 -10.04 7.27
N ARG A 72 9.68 -9.93 6.21
CA ARG A 72 10.87 -10.75 6.04
C ARG A 72 11.84 -10.10 5.08
N VAL A 73 13.11 -10.17 5.39
CA VAL A 73 14.19 -9.75 4.50
C VAL A 73 14.99 -10.98 4.12
N GLY A 74 14.99 -11.32 2.83
CA GLY A 74 15.81 -12.39 2.30
C GLY A 74 17.14 -11.85 1.79
N ARG A 75 17.87 -12.68 1.06
CA ARG A 75 19.18 -12.27 0.54
C ARG A 75 19.05 -11.15 -0.49
N THR A 76 18.09 -11.27 -1.43
CA THR A 76 17.88 -10.31 -2.51
C THR A 76 16.47 -9.75 -2.50
N SER A 77 15.59 -10.24 -1.63
CA SER A 77 14.18 -9.87 -1.61
C SER A 77 13.73 -9.39 -0.25
N VAL A 78 12.65 -8.63 -0.26
CA VAL A 78 11.96 -8.22 0.95
C VAL A 78 10.46 -8.45 0.74
N THR A 79 9.79 -8.94 1.78
CA THR A 79 8.34 -9.13 1.79
C THR A 79 7.74 -8.09 2.70
N VAL A 80 6.81 -7.31 2.16
CA VAL A 80 6.14 -6.23 2.88
C VAL A 80 4.65 -6.52 2.92
N ARG A 81 4.06 -6.43 4.10
CA ARG A 81 2.60 -6.44 4.23
C ARG A 81 2.09 -5.02 4.09
N VAL A 82 1.04 -4.84 3.29
CA VAL A 82 0.34 -3.56 3.17
C VAL A 82 -1.10 -3.75 3.61
N LEU A 83 -1.50 -3.01 4.63
CA LEU A 83 -2.88 -2.96 5.11
C LEU A 83 -3.50 -1.66 4.61
N VAL A 84 -4.67 -1.77 3.99
CA VAL A 84 -5.38 -0.62 3.41
C VAL A 84 -6.67 -0.39 4.16
N GLU A 85 -6.82 0.83 4.70
CA GLU A 85 -8.03 1.26 5.39
C GLU A 85 -8.56 2.54 4.76
N ALA A 86 -9.87 2.68 4.72
CA ALA A 86 -10.54 3.87 4.21
C ALA A 86 -11.31 4.56 5.31
N GLU A 87 -11.29 5.89 5.30
CA GLU A 87 -12.11 6.72 6.16
C GLU A 87 -13.17 7.40 5.30
N ARG A 88 -14.44 7.20 5.64
CA ARG A 88 -15.59 7.70 4.88
C ARG A 88 -16.25 8.86 5.59
N TRP A 89 -16.48 9.93 4.82
CA TRP A 89 -17.10 11.15 5.34
C TRP A 89 -18.55 11.33 4.91
N ASN A 90 -19.03 10.54 3.94
CA ASN A 90 -20.38 10.68 3.38
C ASN A 90 -21.46 9.92 4.12
N ALA A 91 -21.14 9.25 5.22
CA ALA A 91 -22.15 8.72 6.09
C ALA A 91 -22.84 9.89 6.80
N ALA A 92 -24.18 9.86 6.91
CA ALA A 92 -24.90 10.86 7.66
C ALA A 92 -24.33 10.98 9.07
N PRO A 93 -24.04 12.18 9.58
CA PRO A 93 -23.53 12.31 10.94
C PRO A 93 -24.46 11.65 11.93
N SER A 94 -23.91 10.80 12.79
CA SER A 94 -24.65 10.19 13.89
C SER A 94 -23.88 10.46 15.17
N ALA A 95 -24.52 10.22 16.31
CA ALA A 95 -23.85 10.40 17.60
C ALA A 95 -22.62 9.50 17.71
N ALA A 96 -22.63 8.35 17.03
CA ALA A 96 -21.54 7.39 17.08
C ALA A 96 -20.32 7.81 16.27
N ASN A 97 -20.52 8.60 15.20
CA ASN A 97 -19.41 9.02 14.33
C ASN A 97 -19.34 10.53 14.14
N ALA A 98 -19.90 11.32 15.06
CA ALA A 98 -19.89 12.77 14.98
C ALA A 98 -18.44 13.27 14.96
N GLY A 99 -18.08 14.00 13.89
CA GLY A 99 -16.75 14.55 13.73
C GLY A 99 -15.70 13.57 13.27
N HIS A 100 -16.06 12.33 13.04
CA HIS A 100 -15.15 11.28 12.59
C HIS A 100 -15.77 10.49 11.47
N GLY A 101 -14.99 10.12 10.47
CA GLY A 101 -15.43 9.24 9.41
C GLY A 101 -15.45 7.80 9.89
N GLU A 102 -16.27 6.98 9.22
CA GLU A 102 -16.25 5.54 9.43
C GLU A 102 -14.97 4.97 8.83
N ARG A 103 -14.24 4.15 9.60
CA ARG A 103 -13.06 3.46 9.08
C ARG A 103 -13.40 2.03 8.75
N VAL A 104 -12.99 1.60 7.57
CA VAL A 104 -13.19 0.22 7.12
C VAL A 104 -11.89 -0.34 6.59
N LYS A 105 -11.69 -1.64 6.80
CA LYS A 105 -10.58 -2.37 6.18
C LYS A 105 -10.96 -2.66 4.72
N VAL A 106 -10.17 -2.16 3.80
CA VAL A 106 -10.41 -2.34 2.37
C VAL A 106 -9.77 -3.63 1.88
N THR A 107 -8.49 -3.79 2.13
CA THR A 107 -7.75 -4.96 1.69
C THR A 107 -6.44 -5.08 2.44
N GLU A 108 -5.80 -6.20 2.23
CA GLU A 108 -4.46 -6.48 2.74
C GLU A 108 -3.73 -7.29 1.69
N ALA A 109 -2.45 -7.03 1.52
CA ALA A 109 -1.66 -7.71 0.51
C ALA A 109 -0.23 -7.91 1.01
N GLU A 110 0.44 -8.95 0.48
CA GLU A 110 1.86 -9.12 0.66
C GLU A 110 2.55 -8.82 -0.67
N VAL A 111 3.54 -7.95 -0.64
CA VAL A 111 4.30 -7.56 -1.82
C VAL A 111 5.72 -8.04 -1.64
N VAL A 112 6.23 -8.75 -2.64
CA VAL A 112 7.62 -9.19 -2.68
C VAL A 112 8.37 -8.30 -3.65
N LEU A 113 9.41 -7.64 -3.13
CA LEU A 113 10.27 -6.78 -3.93
C LEU A 113 11.68 -7.37 -3.96
N VAL A 114 12.39 -7.15 -5.06
CA VAL A 114 13.74 -7.65 -5.24
C VAL A 114 14.67 -6.48 -5.51
N ALA A 115 15.79 -6.45 -4.80
CA ALA A 115 16.84 -5.47 -5.06
C ALA A 115 17.57 -5.86 -6.33
N VAL A 116 17.75 -4.91 -7.25
CA VAL A 116 18.39 -5.16 -8.54
C VAL A 116 19.45 -4.12 -8.85
N ASP A 117 20.37 -4.50 -9.74
CA ASP A 117 21.36 -3.57 -10.26
C ASP A 117 20.80 -2.79 -11.45
N ALA A 118 21.66 -1.98 -12.09
CA ALA A 118 21.24 -1.15 -13.20
C ALA A 118 20.78 -1.95 -14.42
N LYS A 119 21.13 -3.23 -14.48
CA LYS A 119 20.71 -4.14 -15.56
C LYS A 119 19.51 -4.98 -15.18
N GLY A 120 18.95 -4.76 -13.99
CA GLY A 120 17.79 -5.50 -13.53
C GLY A 120 18.10 -6.85 -12.92
N ARG A 121 19.37 -7.16 -12.64
CA ARG A 121 19.75 -8.44 -12.05
C ARG A 121 19.68 -8.36 -10.53
N PRO A 122 19.21 -9.41 -9.85
CA PRO A 122 19.13 -9.41 -8.40
C PRO A 122 20.48 -9.19 -7.75
N VAL A 123 20.50 -8.35 -6.72
CA VAL A 123 21.68 -8.10 -5.90
C VAL A 123 21.33 -8.26 -4.43
N PRO A 124 22.29 -8.65 -3.59
CA PRO A 124 22.02 -8.79 -2.17
C PRO A 124 21.58 -7.48 -1.50
N ILE A 125 20.58 -7.59 -0.64
CA ILE A 125 20.22 -6.52 0.25
C ILE A 125 21.22 -6.58 1.39
N ARG A 126 22.11 -5.59 1.46
CA ARG A 126 23.13 -5.59 2.48
C ARG A 126 22.75 -4.65 3.59
N PRO A 127 22.91 -5.08 4.84
CA PRO A 127 22.88 -4.12 5.91
C PRO A 127 24.02 -3.12 5.66
N GLU A 128 23.74 -1.88 5.98
CA GLU A 128 24.76 -0.85 5.81
C GLU A 128 25.90 -1.14 6.77
N VAL A 129 27.12 -1.20 6.21
CA VAL A 129 28.30 -1.48 7.01
C VAL A 129 28.62 -0.24 7.85
N ARG A 130 28.68 -0.42 9.14
CA ARG A 130 29.13 0.61 10.07
C ARG A 130 30.56 0.32 10.45
N VAL A 131 31.39 1.23 10.12
CA VAL A 131 32.79 1.12 10.48
C VAL A 131 33.12 2.17 11.52
#